data_360cdc476dad6fae6d465d37075f02c0
#
_entry.id   360cdc476dad6fae6d465d37075f02c0
#
_cell.length_a   1.000
_cell.length_b   1.000
_cell.length_c   1.000
_cell.angle_alpha   90.00
_cell.angle_beta   90.00
_cell.angle_gamma   90.00
#
_symmetry.space_group_name_H-M   'P 1'
#
loop_
_entity.id
_entity.type
_entity.pdbx_description
1 polymer ?
#
loop_
_entity_poly.entity_id
_entity_poly.type
_entity_poly.pdbx_seq_one_letter_code
_entity_poly.pdbx_strand_id
1 'polypeptide(L)'
;MRVGQVRRRATGAFFAVLTIAGACNLSAGPTTTTTSSTLASTTTTPSGSSTTTTTQPLGDRHQYGGEVLIGELEEPLTLNRYAPGGDSFIVSKIGQGYWTGVQDVDGANLELIPDVVVTLPTVANGGLVVNPDGTETVTYMIAPAAVWADGTPISGADFAFTYESIMNPEYATDKTGYEDIVSGSIVVGPKSFQYTMANPTLQVETMFSLILPRHVVEGTDLMSDWNDTMWVSGGPFVLEQWSRGEFITLTRNPNYWKSDPDTGQQLPYLDRVIFRFIPDATTLIAEFKARRIDVITPPADVATIQDLGALEGASIDVASAGPWEQLSFQFGDGRLLRNPGSYNEHIEYRKAVAHAIDRQRIVDELYAGYADILDSYVAAYNPVMSLGAWSEYAYDPDRSRLFLTELCAKDGVDCAANPPAVVFTASAVDVRVQLSGILEPMFADAGIAYSVEIDPALIFFGNTLDFGYFDVADWAWVGSPGMASLVAIHAAWDPGGTPPNGLAFTRWGSSAVSGQEDSRYNQRASSVVDAATERFQVLVGLMERTVDERELIAYFNEAESILAEAVVFLPLYQTPDIGVVWADEIGGYQHNPTDAADTWNLGSWHRVDS
;
A
#
# COMPACT_ATOMS: atom_id res chain seq x y z
N MET A 1 -29.03 9.76 -34.22
CA MET A 1 -28.82 9.15 -32.94
C MET A 1 -27.50 9.69 -32.41
N ARG A 2 -27.53 10.54 -31.39
CA ARG A 2 -26.34 11.10 -30.76
C ARG A 2 -25.92 10.11 -29.65
N VAL A 3 -24.76 9.48 -29.82
CA VAL A 3 -24.11 8.70 -28.77
C VAL A 3 -23.50 9.73 -27.79
N GLY A 4 -24.00 9.73 -26.55
CA GLY A 4 -23.47 10.58 -25.50
C GLY A 4 -22.08 10.09 -25.10
N GLN A 5 -21.10 10.97 -25.19
CA GLN A 5 -19.79 10.77 -24.58
C GLN A 5 -19.96 10.83 -23.05
N VAL A 6 -19.80 9.69 -22.40
CA VAL A 6 -19.59 9.62 -20.95
C VAL A 6 -18.20 10.17 -20.68
N ARG A 7 -18.11 11.35 -20.09
CA ARG A 7 -16.86 11.92 -19.58
C ARG A 7 -16.44 11.09 -18.37
N ARG A 8 -15.47 10.19 -18.54
CA ARG A 8 -14.75 9.59 -17.45
C ARG A 8 -13.90 10.70 -16.79
N ARG A 9 -14.18 11.01 -15.55
CA ARG A 9 -13.31 11.84 -14.72
C ARG A 9 -12.26 10.93 -14.09
N ALA A 10 -11.01 11.36 -14.14
CA ALA A 10 -9.90 10.67 -13.52
C ALA A 10 -10.12 10.58 -12.01
N THR A 11 -10.11 9.37 -11.50
CA THR A 11 -9.98 9.06 -10.08
C THR A 11 -8.55 9.37 -9.68
N GLY A 12 -8.33 10.47 -8.97
CA GLY A 12 -7.02 10.78 -8.40
C GLY A 12 -6.81 9.97 -7.12
N ALA A 13 -6.19 8.81 -7.24
CA ALA A 13 -5.59 8.18 -6.08
C ALA A 13 -4.32 8.96 -5.72
N PHE A 14 -4.36 9.73 -4.65
CA PHE A 14 -3.18 10.38 -4.08
C PHE A 14 -2.34 9.34 -3.35
N PHE A 15 -1.19 8.99 -3.93
CA PHE A 15 -0.18 8.19 -3.27
C PHE A 15 0.78 9.11 -2.51
N ALA A 16 0.90 8.91 -1.21
CA ALA A 16 1.88 9.62 -0.38
C ALA A 16 3.30 9.26 -0.82
N VAL A 17 4.13 10.26 -1.07
CA VAL A 17 5.54 10.09 -1.40
C VAL A 17 6.33 10.29 -0.11
N LEU A 18 6.89 9.19 0.42
CA LEU A 18 7.77 9.22 1.58
C LEU A 18 9.17 9.64 1.15
N THR A 19 9.70 10.73 1.70
CA THR A 19 11.10 11.12 1.58
C THR A 19 11.87 10.61 2.80
N ILE A 20 12.72 9.59 2.61
CA ILE A 20 13.63 9.11 3.65
C ILE A 20 15.03 9.66 3.34
N ALA A 21 15.59 10.41 4.27
CA ALA A 21 16.98 10.85 4.23
C ALA A 21 17.80 10.07 5.27
N GLY A 22 18.83 9.35 4.85
CA GLY A 22 19.72 8.64 5.74
C GLY A 22 21.15 8.50 5.16
N ALA A 23 22.13 8.77 5.97
CA ALA A 23 23.55 8.82 5.60
C ALA A 23 24.29 7.51 5.92
N CYS A 24 25.21 7.15 5.02
CA CYS A 24 26.03 5.94 5.02
C CYS A 24 27.17 5.89 6.04
N ASN A 25 27.53 4.66 6.46
CA ASN A 25 28.94 4.21 6.45
C ASN A 25 29.07 2.67 6.50
N LEU A 26 29.98 2.14 5.68
CA LEU A 26 30.25 0.74 5.39
C LEU A 26 31.23 0.09 6.37
N SER A 27 31.01 -1.19 6.74
CA SER A 27 32.09 -2.19 6.84
C SER A 27 31.56 -3.64 6.98
N ALA A 28 32.34 -4.62 6.51
CA ALA A 28 32.02 -5.94 6.01
C ALA A 28 31.92 -7.08 7.07
N GLY A 29 31.12 -8.10 6.74
CA GLY A 29 30.69 -9.37 7.23
C GLY A 29 31.61 -10.31 8.03
N PRO A 30 31.27 -11.57 8.40
CA PRO A 30 30.87 -12.68 7.49
C PRO A 30 29.92 -13.79 8.01
N THR A 31 29.35 -14.53 7.03
CA THR A 31 29.09 -16.00 6.90
C THR A 31 28.20 -16.80 7.86
N THR A 32 27.04 -17.18 7.29
CA THR A 32 26.29 -18.46 7.16
C THR A 32 26.29 -19.55 8.24
N THR A 33 25.08 -20.08 8.52
CA THR A 33 24.81 -21.54 8.45
C THR A 33 23.33 -21.85 8.24
N THR A 34 23.02 -22.60 7.18
CA THR A 34 21.72 -23.11 6.76
C THR A 34 21.31 -24.35 7.55
N THR A 35 20.05 -24.45 7.98
CA THR A 35 19.47 -25.74 8.40
C THR A 35 18.09 -25.93 7.74
N SER A 36 18.02 -26.94 6.88
CA SER A 36 16.80 -27.39 6.21
C SER A 36 15.96 -28.27 7.12
N SER A 37 14.66 -28.04 7.23
CA SER A 37 13.71 -28.97 7.82
C SER A 37 12.65 -29.39 6.79
N THR A 38 12.58 -30.71 6.59
CA THR A 38 11.67 -31.43 5.70
C THR A 38 10.27 -31.56 6.32
N LEU A 39 9.24 -31.13 5.57
CA LEU A 39 7.83 -31.37 5.92
C LEU A 39 7.33 -32.66 5.29
N ALA A 40 6.74 -33.52 6.09
CA ALA A 40 6.08 -34.75 5.69
C ALA A 40 4.57 -34.49 5.48
N SER A 41 4.08 -34.83 4.28
CA SER A 41 2.64 -34.83 3.94
C SER A 41 1.92 -36.01 4.60
N THR A 42 0.79 -35.72 5.25
CA THR A 42 -0.20 -36.75 5.59
C THR A 42 -1.58 -36.34 5.06
N THR A 43 -2.11 -37.16 4.17
CA THR A 43 -3.48 -37.13 3.65
C THR A 43 -4.46 -37.66 4.70
N THR A 44 -5.53 -36.90 5.00
CA THR A 44 -6.70 -37.44 5.72
C THR A 44 -8.00 -37.05 5.06
N THR A 45 -8.84 -38.04 4.86
CA THR A 45 -10.21 -38.03 4.29
C THR A 45 -11.22 -37.36 5.25
N PRO A 46 -12.29 -36.68 4.77
CA PRO A 46 -13.23 -36.01 5.65
C PRO A 46 -14.32 -36.98 6.15
N SER A 47 -14.62 -36.90 7.43
CA SER A 47 -15.77 -37.55 8.04
C SER A 47 -16.55 -36.54 8.90
N GLY A 48 -17.82 -36.44 8.62
CA GLY A 48 -18.99 -36.06 9.42
C GLY A 48 -18.91 -34.87 10.38
N SER A 49 -19.61 -33.80 9.99
CA SER A 49 -19.91 -32.62 10.80
C SER A 49 -20.72 -32.98 12.07
N SER A 50 -20.16 -32.65 13.22
CA SER A 50 -20.90 -32.46 14.47
C SER A 50 -20.40 -31.14 15.06
N THR A 51 -21.23 -30.12 15.00
CA THR A 51 -20.97 -28.79 15.57
C THR A 51 -20.98 -28.88 17.09
N THR A 52 -19.81 -29.17 17.66
CA THR A 52 -19.56 -28.94 19.07
C THR A 52 -18.87 -27.58 19.16
N THR A 53 -19.54 -26.58 19.69
CA THR A 53 -18.93 -25.30 20.07
C THR A 53 -17.89 -25.60 21.16
N THR A 54 -16.67 -25.82 20.75
CA THR A 54 -15.53 -25.94 21.68
C THR A 54 -15.18 -24.51 22.10
N THR A 55 -15.62 -24.08 23.27
CA THR A 55 -15.03 -22.89 23.93
C THR A 55 -13.56 -23.23 24.19
N GLN A 56 -12.66 -22.58 23.46
CA GLN A 56 -11.24 -22.63 23.73
C GLN A 56 -11.01 -22.13 25.16
N PRO A 57 -10.14 -22.75 25.97
CA PRO A 57 -9.80 -22.22 27.28
C PRO A 57 -9.25 -20.81 27.13
N LEU A 58 -9.76 -19.86 27.91
CA LEU A 58 -9.23 -18.50 27.95
C LEU A 58 -7.77 -18.54 28.39
N GLY A 59 -6.93 -17.72 27.73
CA GLY A 59 -5.52 -17.53 28.09
C GLY A 59 -5.33 -16.90 29.48
N ASP A 60 -4.09 -16.77 29.91
CA ASP A 60 -3.74 -16.08 31.15
C ASP A 60 -4.15 -14.61 31.06
N ARG A 61 -4.63 -14.08 32.20
CA ARG A 61 -5.14 -12.70 32.26
C ARG A 61 -3.99 -11.70 32.33
N HIS A 62 -4.10 -10.62 31.56
CA HIS A 62 -3.18 -9.49 31.62
C HIS A 62 -3.59 -8.50 32.72
N GLN A 63 -2.59 -7.81 33.29
CA GLN A 63 -2.84 -6.75 34.26
C GLN A 63 -3.25 -5.46 33.54
N TYR A 64 -4.18 -4.73 34.15
CA TYR A 64 -4.55 -3.39 33.67
C TYR A 64 -3.60 -2.35 34.27
N GLY A 65 -3.30 -1.32 33.48
CA GLY A 65 -2.55 -0.18 33.94
C GLY A 65 -1.28 0.08 33.15
N GLY A 66 -0.58 1.11 33.55
CA GLY A 66 0.66 1.55 32.92
C GLY A 66 0.48 2.39 31.65
N GLU A 67 1.59 2.81 31.10
CA GLU A 67 1.64 3.62 29.90
C GLU A 67 2.67 3.05 28.92
N VAL A 68 2.53 3.35 27.63
CA VAL A 68 3.51 3.05 26.59
C VAL A 68 3.96 4.35 25.94
N LEU A 69 5.28 4.46 25.70
CA LEU A 69 5.90 5.57 24.98
C LEU A 69 6.31 5.08 23.57
N ILE A 70 5.70 5.67 22.55
CA ILE A 70 5.99 5.41 21.15
C ILE A 70 6.79 6.60 20.60
N GLY A 71 7.96 6.34 20.07
CA GLY A 71 8.80 7.39 19.49
C GLY A 71 8.54 7.53 18.00
N GLU A 72 8.32 8.77 17.53
CA GLU A 72 7.99 9.09 16.15
C GLU A 72 8.96 10.14 15.58
N LEU A 73 9.32 9.97 14.30
CA LEU A 73 10.16 10.92 13.58
C LEU A 73 9.39 12.16 13.13
N GLU A 74 8.08 12.06 13.01
CA GLU A 74 7.22 13.12 12.49
C GLU A 74 6.12 13.49 13.47
N GLU A 75 5.75 14.78 13.49
CA GLU A 75 4.54 15.27 14.14
C GLU A 75 3.43 15.43 13.08
N PRO A 76 2.18 14.99 13.34
CA PRO A 76 1.09 15.21 12.41
C PRO A 76 0.75 16.71 12.29
N LEU A 77 0.38 17.13 11.08
CA LEU A 77 -0.13 18.48 10.85
C LEU A 77 -1.53 18.66 11.45
N THR A 78 -2.32 17.60 11.45
CA THR A 78 -3.71 17.55 11.92
C THR A 78 -3.98 16.16 12.51
N LEU A 79 -5.03 16.03 13.34
CA LEU A 79 -5.59 14.74 13.78
C LEU A 79 -6.83 14.34 12.97
N ASN A 80 -7.23 15.17 12.04
CA ASN A 80 -8.41 14.97 11.20
C ASN A 80 -8.03 14.35 9.86
N ARG A 81 -8.37 13.06 9.64
CA ARG A 81 -8.07 12.36 8.40
C ARG A 81 -8.69 13.01 7.16
N TYR A 82 -9.79 13.73 7.32
CA TYR A 82 -10.47 14.37 6.19
C TYR A 82 -9.91 15.74 5.81
N ALA A 83 -9.09 16.34 6.66
CA ALA A 83 -8.46 17.63 6.39
C ALA A 83 -7.18 17.47 5.53
N PRO A 84 -6.72 18.55 4.85
CA PRO A 84 -5.44 18.53 4.14
C PRO A 84 -4.28 18.12 5.05
N GLY A 85 -3.52 17.09 4.63
CA GLY A 85 -2.44 16.50 5.42
C GLY A 85 -2.90 15.43 6.43
N GLY A 86 -4.20 15.14 6.47
CA GLY A 86 -4.78 14.09 7.31
C GLY A 86 -4.59 12.67 6.77
N ASP A 87 -4.14 12.53 5.53
CA ASP A 87 -3.82 11.27 4.85
C ASP A 87 -2.38 10.78 5.10
N SER A 88 -1.60 11.50 5.93
CA SER A 88 -0.24 11.09 6.26
C SER A 88 -0.21 9.86 7.19
N PHE A 89 0.83 9.04 7.04
CA PHE A 89 1.01 7.80 7.80
C PHE A 89 0.97 8.02 9.33
N ILE A 90 1.61 9.09 9.84
CA ILE A 90 1.59 9.39 11.27
C ILE A 90 0.18 9.69 11.80
N VAL A 91 -0.71 10.28 10.98
CA VAL A 91 -2.11 10.50 11.36
C VAL A 91 -2.86 9.17 11.44
N SER A 92 -2.62 8.24 10.52
CA SER A 92 -3.18 6.88 10.57
C SER A 92 -2.67 6.15 11.81
N LYS A 93 -1.37 6.20 12.09
CA LYS A 93 -0.75 5.54 13.25
C LYS A 93 -1.33 6.01 14.59
N ILE A 94 -1.47 7.32 14.78
CA ILE A 94 -2.12 7.87 15.99
C ILE A 94 -3.62 7.58 15.96
N GLY A 95 -4.23 7.63 14.78
CA GLY A 95 -5.65 7.42 14.54
C GLY A 95 -6.15 6.06 14.99
N GLN A 96 -5.36 4.99 14.85
CA GLN A 96 -5.71 3.66 15.34
C GLN A 96 -6.06 3.63 16.82
N GLY A 97 -5.53 4.55 17.60
CA GLY A 97 -5.89 4.69 19.01
C GLY A 97 -7.31 5.18 19.27
N TYR A 98 -7.97 5.88 18.30
CA TYR A 98 -9.27 6.52 18.54
C TYR A 98 -10.27 6.43 17.38
N TRP A 99 -9.84 6.03 16.19
CA TRP A 99 -10.76 5.83 15.06
C TRP A 99 -11.57 4.54 15.21
N THR A 100 -12.61 4.43 14.41
CA THR A 100 -13.34 3.20 14.15
C THR A 100 -13.96 3.25 12.75
N GLY A 101 -14.05 2.13 12.10
CA GLY A 101 -14.57 1.99 10.75
C GLY A 101 -15.16 0.61 10.50
N VAL A 102 -15.35 0.25 9.23
CA VAL A 102 -15.86 -1.07 8.86
C VAL A 102 -14.79 -2.14 9.08
N GLN A 103 -13.55 -1.86 8.69
CA GLN A 103 -12.45 -2.82 8.70
C GLN A 103 -11.17 -2.20 9.25
N ASP A 104 -10.27 -3.09 9.62
CA ASP A 104 -8.88 -2.86 9.92
C ASP A 104 -8.04 -3.94 9.22
N VAL A 105 -6.70 -3.91 9.37
CA VAL A 105 -5.78 -4.90 8.82
C VAL A 105 -5.08 -5.62 9.96
N ASP A 106 -5.16 -6.95 9.98
CA ASP A 106 -4.43 -7.79 10.94
C ASP A 106 -2.93 -7.81 10.61
N GLY A 107 -2.08 -7.38 11.53
CA GLY A 107 -0.63 -7.33 11.32
C GLY A 107 0.05 -8.71 11.22
N ALA A 108 -0.61 -9.80 11.65
CA ALA A 108 -0.04 -11.14 11.57
C ALA A 108 -0.07 -11.75 10.18
N ASN A 109 -1.16 -11.51 9.44
CA ASN A 109 -1.41 -12.13 8.14
C ASN A 109 -1.78 -11.14 7.06
N LEU A 110 -1.91 -9.86 7.43
CA LEU A 110 -2.25 -8.72 6.57
C LEU A 110 -3.61 -8.89 5.86
N GLU A 111 -4.53 -9.63 6.49
CA GLU A 111 -5.90 -9.77 6.02
C GLU A 111 -6.79 -8.65 6.56
N LEU A 112 -7.83 -8.29 5.81
CA LEU A 112 -8.86 -7.37 6.31
C LEU A 112 -9.67 -8.04 7.41
N ILE A 113 -9.81 -7.37 8.54
CA ILE A 113 -10.61 -7.83 9.69
C ILE A 113 -11.75 -6.84 10.00
N PRO A 114 -12.90 -7.32 10.54
CA PRO A 114 -13.99 -6.44 10.91
C PRO A 114 -13.62 -5.60 12.15
N ASP A 115 -13.90 -4.28 12.08
CA ASP A 115 -13.75 -3.39 13.24
C ASP A 115 -15.10 -3.16 13.93
N VAL A 116 -15.96 -2.24 13.44
CA VAL A 116 -17.24 -1.92 14.07
C VAL A 116 -18.39 -2.81 13.60
N VAL A 117 -18.18 -3.57 12.54
CA VAL A 117 -19.16 -4.51 11.99
C VAL A 117 -18.97 -5.92 12.52
N VAL A 118 -20.03 -6.73 12.50
CA VAL A 118 -19.98 -8.12 12.98
C VAL A 118 -19.11 -9.01 12.08
N THR A 119 -19.22 -8.79 10.77
CA THR A 119 -18.42 -9.45 9.72
C THR A 119 -18.27 -8.51 8.55
N LEU A 120 -17.18 -8.61 7.81
CA LEU A 120 -17.05 -7.92 6.53
C LEU A 120 -18.09 -8.45 5.54
N PRO A 121 -18.69 -7.58 4.70
CA PRO A 121 -19.67 -8.00 3.73
C PRO A 121 -19.01 -8.82 2.61
N THR A 122 -19.58 -9.96 2.29
CA THR A 122 -19.17 -10.82 1.17
C THR A 122 -20.38 -11.35 0.43
N VAL A 123 -20.19 -11.85 -0.78
CA VAL A 123 -21.25 -12.57 -1.51
C VAL A 123 -21.66 -13.82 -0.73
N ALA A 124 -20.72 -14.52 -0.10
CA ALA A 124 -20.95 -15.77 0.62
C ALA A 124 -21.84 -15.59 1.87
N ASN A 125 -21.71 -14.46 2.59
CA ASN A 125 -22.53 -14.17 3.78
C ASN A 125 -23.78 -13.33 3.47
N GLY A 126 -23.98 -12.96 2.20
CA GLY A 126 -25.12 -12.14 1.75
C GLY A 126 -24.98 -10.65 2.10
N GLY A 127 -23.82 -10.21 2.56
CA GLY A 127 -23.50 -8.80 2.76
C GLY A 127 -23.31 -8.04 1.46
N LEU A 128 -22.87 -8.74 0.40
CA LEU A 128 -22.84 -8.25 -0.98
C LEU A 128 -23.86 -9.03 -1.80
N VAL A 129 -24.75 -8.33 -2.50
CA VAL A 129 -25.79 -8.94 -3.35
C VAL A 129 -25.82 -8.24 -4.70
N VAL A 130 -25.43 -8.95 -5.76
CA VAL A 130 -25.62 -8.48 -7.13
C VAL A 130 -27.09 -8.61 -7.51
N ASN A 131 -27.71 -7.49 -7.85
CA ASN A 131 -29.12 -7.40 -8.18
C ASN A 131 -29.41 -7.80 -9.65
N PRO A 132 -30.63 -8.23 -9.98
CA PRO A 132 -30.98 -8.59 -11.35
C PRO A 132 -30.87 -7.47 -12.39
N ASP A 133 -30.85 -6.21 -11.94
CA ASP A 133 -30.66 -5.01 -12.77
C ASP A 133 -29.19 -4.64 -12.99
N GLY A 134 -28.26 -5.41 -12.43
CA GLY A 134 -26.82 -5.20 -12.56
C GLY A 134 -26.23 -4.25 -11.53
N THR A 135 -27.01 -3.78 -10.56
CA THR A 135 -26.51 -3.03 -9.39
C THR A 135 -26.04 -3.98 -8.29
N GLU A 136 -25.39 -3.45 -7.25
CA GLU A 136 -24.97 -4.22 -6.08
C GLU A 136 -25.51 -3.61 -4.80
N THR A 137 -26.11 -4.43 -3.93
CA THR A 137 -26.51 -4.03 -2.58
C THR A 137 -25.45 -4.45 -1.57
N VAL A 138 -24.96 -3.48 -0.79
CA VAL A 138 -24.00 -3.67 0.30
C VAL A 138 -24.71 -3.49 1.63
N THR A 139 -24.50 -4.41 2.57
CA THR A 139 -25.12 -4.36 3.89
C THR A 139 -24.05 -4.54 4.98
N TYR A 140 -23.92 -3.55 5.84
CA TYR A 140 -23.11 -3.61 7.07
C TYR A 140 -24.01 -3.91 8.27
N MET A 141 -23.64 -4.92 9.04
CA MET A 141 -24.27 -5.25 10.33
C MET A 141 -23.37 -4.76 11.46
N ILE A 142 -23.73 -3.66 12.10
CA ILE A 142 -22.96 -3.02 13.18
C ILE A 142 -23.01 -3.88 14.43
N ALA A 143 -21.89 -4.07 15.10
CA ALA A 143 -21.81 -4.83 16.34
C ALA A 143 -22.79 -4.30 17.39
N PRO A 144 -23.63 -5.15 18.02
CA PRO A 144 -24.66 -4.68 18.98
C PRO A 144 -24.09 -3.87 20.14
N ALA A 145 -22.88 -4.21 20.60
CA ALA A 145 -22.20 -3.55 21.72
C ALA A 145 -21.47 -2.24 21.33
N ALA A 146 -21.30 -1.97 20.03
CA ALA A 146 -20.51 -0.83 19.56
C ALA A 146 -21.11 0.51 20.04
N VAL A 147 -20.29 1.27 20.75
CA VAL A 147 -20.61 2.60 21.29
C VAL A 147 -19.43 3.54 21.12
N TRP A 148 -19.71 4.83 21.01
CA TRP A 148 -18.71 5.90 21.13
C TRP A 148 -18.21 6.05 22.57
N ALA A 149 -17.11 6.76 22.78
CA ALA A 149 -16.50 6.94 24.10
C ALA A 149 -17.41 7.64 25.13
N ASP A 150 -18.40 8.37 24.68
CA ASP A 150 -19.44 8.98 25.56
C ASP A 150 -20.61 8.05 25.88
N GLY A 151 -20.59 6.81 25.37
CA GLY A 151 -21.64 5.81 25.54
C GLY A 151 -22.76 5.87 24.49
N THR A 152 -22.74 6.82 23.56
CA THR A 152 -23.71 6.92 22.48
C THR A 152 -23.57 5.70 21.55
N PRO A 153 -24.67 4.96 21.21
CA PRO A 153 -24.58 3.82 20.32
C PRO A 153 -24.11 4.20 18.91
N ILE A 154 -23.11 3.50 18.37
CA ILE A 154 -22.75 3.59 16.96
C ILE A 154 -23.88 2.97 16.13
N SER A 155 -24.34 3.69 15.11
CA SER A 155 -25.53 3.34 14.33
C SER A 155 -25.37 3.60 12.84
N GLY A 156 -26.30 3.13 12.02
CA GLY A 156 -26.33 3.45 10.60
C GLY A 156 -26.46 4.95 10.30
N ALA A 157 -26.90 5.77 11.28
CA ALA A 157 -26.96 7.22 11.11
C ALA A 157 -25.55 7.86 11.05
N ASP A 158 -24.58 7.28 11.74
CA ASP A 158 -23.18 7.73 11.69
C ASP A 158 -22.57 7.44 10.31
N PHE A 159 -22.87 6.27 9.74
CA PHE A 159 -22.47 5.93 8.37
C PHE A 159 -23.10 6.85 7.32
N ALA A 160 -24.41 7.11 7.43
CA ALA A 160 -25.11 8.01 6.50
C ALA A 160 -24.51 9.43 6.57
N PHE A 161 -24.23 9.92 7.77
CA PHE A 161 -23.60 11.22 7.99
C PHE A 161 -22.17 11.26 7.44
N THR A 162 -21.40 10.17 7.59
CA THR A 162 -20.06 10.05 7.00
C THR A 162 -20.13 10.14 5.48
N TYR A 163 -21.05 9.42 4.84
CA TYR A 163 -21.31 9.52 3.40
C TYR A 163 -21.66 10.95 2.97
N GLU A 164 -22.59 11.59 3.67
CA GLU A 164 -23.01 12.99 3.40
C GLU A 164 -21.82 13.96 3.51
N SER A 165 -20.96 13.76 4.51
CA SER A 165 -19.76 14.58 4.73
C SER A 165 -18.72 14.39 3.64
N ILE A 166 -18.44 13.15 3.22
CA ILE A 166 -17.52 12.84 2.12
C ILE A 166 -18.03 13.43 0.81
N MET A 167 -19.34 13.31 0.54
CA MET A 167 -19.95 13.80 -0.69
C MET A 167 -20.23 15.30 -0.71
N ASN A 168 -19.98 16.01 0.38
CA ASN A 168 -20.14 17.47 0.44
C ASN A 168 -19.24 18.14 -0.61
N PRO A 169 -19.81 18.94 -1.54
CA PRO A 169 -19.04 19.59 -2.59
C PRO A 169 -18.08 20.69 -2.08
N GLU A 170 -18.29 21.17 -0.84
CA GLU A 170 -17.43 22.18 -0.21
C GLU A 170 -16.18 21.57 0.42
N TYR A 171 -16.14 20.22 0.61
CA TYR A 171 -15.03 19.52 1.22
C TYR A 171 -14.14 18.87 0.15
N ALA A 172 -12.82 18.98 0.34
CA ALA A 172 -11.81 18.40 -0.53
C ALA A 172 -11.49 16.94 -0.15
N THR A 173 -12.52 16.15 0.13
CA THR A 173 -12.43 14.73 0.49
C THR A 173 -12.27 13.85 -0.75
N ASP A 174 -11.62 12.69 -0.60
CA ASP A 174 -11.64 11.65 -1.62
C ASP A 174 -13.05 11.02 -1.69
N LYS A 175 -13.65 11.07 -2.88
CA LYS A 175 -15.00 10.58 -3.16
C LYS A 175 -15.00 9.25 -3.90
N THR A 176 -13.84 8.67 -4.14
CA THR A 176 -13.67 7.43 -4.89
C THR A 176 -14.55 6.32 -4.28
N GLY A 177 -15.37 5.70 -5.13
CA GLY A 177 -16.36 4.69 -4.74
C GLY A 177 -17.66 5.27 -4.16
N TYR A 178 -17.60 6.35 -3.39
CA TYR A 178 -18.80 6.96 -2.80
C TYR A 178 -19.70 7.65 -3.83
N GLU A 179 -19.14 8.17 -4.92
CA GLU A 179 -19.91 8.79 -6.02
C GLU A 179 -20.71 7.75 -6.83
N ASP A 180 -20.39 6.46 -6.74
CA ASP A 180 -21.09 5.36 -7.39
C ASP A 180 -22.26 4.81 -6.56
N ILE A 181 -22.47 5.31 -5.34
CA ILE A 181 -23.66 4.98 -4.55
C ILE A 181 -24.90 5.57 -5.21
N VAL A 182 -25.87 4.71 -5.53
CA VAL A 182 -27.13 5.10 -6.16
C VAL A 182 -27.90 6.07 -5.25
N SER A 183 -28.22 7.24 -5.77
CA SER A 183 -28.95 8.26 -5.00
C SER A 183 -30.28 7.74 -4.46
N GLY A 184 -30.51 7.92 -3.16
CA GLY A 184 -31.72 7.46 -2.46
C GLY A 184 -31.76 5.96 -2.14
N SER A 185 -30.68 5.23 -2.35
CA SER A 185 -30.59 3.79 -2.01
C SER A 185 -30.23 3.53 -0.55
N ILE A 186 -29.75 4.53 0.18
CA ILE A 186 -29.27 4.38 1.56
C ILE A 186 -30.43 4.05 2.49
N VAL A 187 -30.25 2.96 3.27
CA VAL A 187 -31.19 2.53 4.32
C VAL A 187 -30.45 2.50 5.65
N VAL A 188 -30.97 3.26 6.61
CA VAL A 188 -30.39 3.46 7.95
C VAL A 188 -31.16 2.66 8.98
N GLY A 189 -30.46 1.80 9.72
CA GLY A 189 -31.00 1.09 10.88
C GLY A 189 -30.25 1.40 12.16
N PRO A 190 -30.78 1.02 13.35
CA PRO A 190 -30.08 1.24 14.62
C PRO A 190 -28.71 0.52 14.70
N LYS A 191 -28.60 -0.63 14.08
CA LYS A 191 -27.37 -1.46 14.02
C LYS A 191 -27.16 -2.05 12.62
N SER A 192 -27.59 -1.32 11.59
CA SER A 192 -27.34 -1.69 10.20
C SER A 192 -27.26 -0.47 9.32
N PHE A 193 -26.48 -0.59 8.25
CA PHE A 193 -26.38 0.40 7.19
C PHE A 193 -26.36 -0.34 5.85
N GLN A 194 -27.15 0.12 4.90
CA GLN A 194 -27.25 -0.50 3.57
C GLN A 194 -27.26 0.58 2.50
N TYR A 195 -26.65 0.28 1.37
CA TYR A 195 -26.67 1.12 0.18
C TYR A 195 -26.56 0.27 -1.09
N THR A 196 -26.79 0.89 -2.24
CA THR A 196 -26.66 0.22 -3.55
C THR A 196 -25.59 0.92 -4.37
N MET A 197 -24.64 0.15 -4.89
CA MET A 197 -23.65 0.60 -5.88
C MET A 197 -24.24 0.52 -7.29
N ALA A 198 -23.89 1.47 -8.15
CA ALA A 198 -24.36 1.50 -9.54
C ALA A 198 -23.84 0.32 -10.37
N ASN A 199 -22.68 -0.23 -9.99
CA ASN A 199 -22.09 -1.44 -10.58
C ASN A 199 -21.56 -2.33 -9.46
N PRO A 200 -21.51 -3.66 -9.66
CA PRO A 200 -20.82 -4.56 -8.75
C PRO A 200 -19.33 -4.22 -8.68
N THR A 201 -18.77 -4.16 -7.46
CA THR A 201 -17.35 -3.83 -7.27
C THR A 201 -16.85 -4.27 -5.91
N LEU A 202 -15.59 -4.74 -5.84
CA LEU A 202 -14.90 -5.01 -4.57
C LEU A 202 -14.29 -3.75 -3.94
N GLN A 203 -14.38 -2.58 -4.57
CA GLN A 203 -13.95 -1.30 -3.95
C GLN A 203 -14.68 -1.00 -2.63
N VAL A 204 -15.82 -1.64 -2.39
CA VAL A 204 -16.54 -1.56 -1.11
C VAL A 204 -15.69 -1.98 0.09
N GLU A 205 -14.63 -2.76 -0.11
CA GLU A 205 -13.68 -3.17 0.93
C GLU A 205 -12.89 -2.00 1.52
N THR A 206 -12.73 -0.89 0.80
CA THR A 206 -12.00 0.29 1.28
C THR A 206 -12.92 1.40 1.79
N MET A 207 -14.24 1.24 1.60
CA MET A 207 -15.21 2.25 1.99
C MET A 207 -15.52 2.21 3.49
N PHE A 208 -15.81 3.37 4.06
CA PHE A 208 -16.13 3.53 5.47
C PHE A 208 -15.05 2.98 6.43
N SER A 209 -13.78 3.02 6.02
CA SER A 209 -12.64 2.71 6.88
C SER A 209 -12.53 3.63 8.10
N LEU A 210 -13.18 4.78 8.05
CA LEU A 210 -13.38 5.70 9.16
C LEU A 210 -14.81 6.25 9.13
N ILE A 211 -15.55 6.14 10.26
CA ILE A 211 -16.88 6.71 10.41
C ILE A 211 -16.85 7.89 11.39
N LEU A 212 -17.76 8.84 11.16
CA LEU A 212 -17.89 10.08 11.95
C LEU A 212 -19.04 9.98 12.97
N PRO A 213 -18.84 10.41 14.22
CA PRO A 213 -19.91 10.48 15.22
C PRO A 213 -20.86 11.64 14.90
N ARG A 214 -21.98 11.32 14.25
CA ARG A 214 -22.96 12.32 13.81
C ARG A 214 -23.32 13.32 14.92
N HIS A 215 -23.62 12.81 16.11
CA HIS A 215 -24.11 13.62 17.25
C HIS A 215 -23.12 14.68 17.75
N VAL A 216 -21.84 14.58 17.34
CA VAL A 216 -20.78 15.52 17.73
C VAL A 216 -20.34 16.39 16.56
N VAL A 217 -20.24 15.80 15.36
CA VAL A 217 -19.65 16.47 14.20
C VAL A 217 -20.71 17.23 13.38
N GLU A 218 -21.98 16.83 13.44
CA GLU A 218 -23.07 17.52 12.73
C GLU A 218 -23.18 18.98 13.17
N GLY A 219 -23.09 19.90 12.20
CA GLY A 219 -23.14 21.34 12.44
C GLY A 219 -21.82 22.01 12.76
N THR A 220 -20.71 21.26 12.73
CA THR A 220 -19.33 21.80 12.77
C THR A 220 -18.76 21.88 11.36
N ASP A 221 -17.65 22.58 11.19
CA ASP A 221 -16.87 22.53 9.94
C ASP A 221 -15.84 21.41 10.04
N LEU A 222 -16.09 20.31 9.28
CA LEU A 222 -15.22 19.14 9.27
C LEU A 222 -13.78 19.48 8.84
N MET A 223 -13.58 20.50 7.99
CA MET A 223 -12.25 20.84 7.45
C MET A 223 -11.40 21.68 8.40
N SER A 224 -12.00 22.30 9.43
CA SER A 224 -11.27 23.24 10.30
C SER A 224 -11.39 22.93 11.79
N ASP A 225 -12.56 22.52 12.28
CA ASP A 225 -12.83 22.47 13.73
C ASP A 225 -12.13 21.31 14.46
N TRP A 226 -11.66 20.30 13.69
CA TRP A 226 -11.08 19.07 14.22
C TRP A 226 -9.59 18.89 13.93
N ASN A 227 -8.90 19.96 13.51
CA ASN A 227 -7.49 19.85 13.09
C ASN A 227 -6.52 19.70 14.26
N ASP A 228 -6.80 20.32 15.40
CA ASP A 228 -5.95 20.32 16.59
C ASP A 228 -6.52 19.49 17.75
N THR A 229 -7.65 18.83 17.53
CA THR A 229 -8.34 17.97 18.49
C THR A 229 -8.98 16.80 17.75
N MET A 230 -9.59 15.89 18.48
CA MET A 230 -10.37 14.82 17.88
C MET A 230 -11.83 14.89 18.34
N TRP A 231 -12.73 14.36 17.49
CA TRP A 231 -14.11 14.09 17.90
C TRP A 231 -14.18 12.97 18.96
N VAL A 232 -15.37 12.64 19.44
CA VAL A 232 -15.56 11.54 20.37
C VAL A 232 -15.06 10.22 19.76
N SER A 233 -14.19 9.53 20.49
CA SER A 233 -13.50 8.33 20.01
C SER A 233 -14.46 7.14 19.82
N GLY A 234 -14.23 6.34 18.77
CA GLY A 234 -14.79 5.00 18.61
C GLY A 234 -13.80 3.90 18.99
N GLY A 235 -12.52 4.25 19.15
CA GLY A 235 -11.40 3.35 19.43
C GLY A 235 -11.10 3.16 20.93
N PRO A 236 -10.00 2.45 21.23
CA PRO A 236 -9.62 2.07 22.61
C PRO A 236 -9.17 3.23 23.50
N PHE A 237 -8.81 4.37 22.93
CA PHE A 237 -8.31 5.53 23.67
C PHE A 237 -9.04 6.82 23.27
N VAL A 238 -8.83 7.88 24.08
CA VAL A 238 -9.32 9.24 23.84
C VAL A 238 -8.16 10.23 23.99
N LEU A 239 -8.20 11.33 23.24
CA LEU A 239 -7.17 12.37 23.34
C LEU A 239 -7.21 13.03 24.73
N GLU A 240 -6.07 13.04 25.42
CA GLU A 240 -5.89 13.81 26.65
C GLU A 240 -5.23 15.15 26.35
N GLN A 241 -4.13 15.14 25.60
CA GLN A 241 -3.32 16.33 25.33
C GLN A 241 -2.55 16.20 24.03
N TRP A 242 -2.40 17.31 23.32
CA TRP A 242 -1.41 17.50 22.28
C TRP A 242 -0.50 18.69 22.61
N SER A 243 0.77 18.43 22.92
CA SER A 243 1.81 19.44 23.08
C SER A 243 2.60 19.54 21.78
N ARG A 244 2.31 20.58 21.01
CA ARG A 244 2.91 20.77 19.69
C ARG A 244 4.46 20.77 19.77
N GLY A 245 5.10 20.01 18.86
CA GLY A 245 6.53 19.81 18.80
C GLY A 245 7.10 18.85 19.85
N GLU A 246 6.27 18.27 20.73
CA GLU A 246 6.75 17.43 21.82
C GLU A 246 6.06 16.05 21.84
N PHE A 247 4.74 16.00 22.05
CA PHE A 247 4.03 14.72 22.20
C PHE A 247 2.51 14.85 22.05
N ILE A 248 1.87 13.70 21.79
CA ILE A 248 0.43 13.47 21.95
C ILE A 248 0.23 12.41 23.02
N THR A 249 -0.72 12.64 23.93
CA THR A 249 -1.14 11.67 24.94
C THR A 249 -2.58 11.25 24.72
N LEU A 250 -2.80 9.94 24.66
CA LEU A 250 -4.10 9.32 24.66
C LEU A 250 -4.32 8.60 26.00
N THR A 251 -5.54 8.65 26.55
CA THR A 251 -5.94 7.93 27.77
C THR A 251 -6.98 6.87 27.45
N ARG A 252 -7.07 5.84 28.29
CA ARG A 252 -8.03 4.75 28.17
C ARG A 252 -9.45 5.25 27.94
N ASN A 253 -10.13 4.70 26.93
CA ASN A 253 -11.57 4.86 26.74
C ASN A 253 -12.32 3.89 27.68
N PRO A 254 -12.99 4.37 28.74
CA PRO A 254 -13.66 3.49 29.69
C PRO A 254 -14.91 2.79 29.11
N ASN A 255 -15.41 3.26 27.97
CA ASN A 255 -16.57 2.73 27.28
C ASN A 255 -16.20 1.91 26.03
N TYR A 256 -14.89 1.60 25.82
CA TYR A 256 -14.50 0.79 24.68
C TYR A 256 -15.15 -0.60 24.77
N TRP A 257 -15.89 -0.97 23.76
CA TRP A 257 -16.81 -2.11 23.78
C TRP A 257 -16.19 -3.46 23.44
N LYS A 258 -14.98 -3.48 22.87
CA LYS A 258 -14.30 -4.73 22.49
C LYS A 258 -13.67 -5.41 23.71
N SER A 259 -13.64 -6.73 23.65
CA SER A 259 -12.89 -7.59 24.58
C SER A 259 -11.82 -8.36 23.82
N ASP A 260 -10.74 -8.64 24.50
CA ASP A 260 -9.68 -9.49 23.99
C ASP A 260 -10.21 -10.91 23.75
N PRO A 261 -10.08 -11.46 22.54
CA PRO A 261 -10.61 -12.78 22.20
C PRO A 261 -9.93 -13.91 22.96
N ASP A 262 -8.66 -13.76 23.33
CA ASP A 262 -7.85 -14.79 23.98
C ASP A 262 -8.10 -14.86 25.49
N THR A 263 -8.24 -13.72 26.16
CA THR A 263 -8.39 -13.62 27.61
C THR A 263 -9.82 -13.38 28.07
N GLY A 264 -10.68 -12.89 27.16
CA GLY A 264 -12.05 -12.43 27.47
C GLY A 264 -12.10 -11.15 28.30
N GLN A 265 -10.97 -10.49 28.52
CA GLN A 265 -10.91 -9.24 29.29
C GLN A 265 -11.35 -8.05 28.44
N GLN A 266 -11.93 -7.02 29.11
CA GLN A 266 -12.27 -5.77 28.45
C GLN A 266 -11.01 -5.02 28.02
N LEU A 267 -10.96 -4.56 26.78
CA LEU A 267 -9.88 -3.72 26.26
C LEU A 267 -10.15 -2.22 26.56
N PRO A 268 -9.12 -1.35 26.51
CA PRO A 268 -7.70 -1.66 26.42
C PRO A 268 -7.07 -1.98 27.79
N TYR A 269 -5.87 -2.58 27.80
CA TYR A 269 -5.15 -2.89 29.02
C TYR A 269 -4.38 -1.69 29.58
N LEU A 270 -3.76 -0.86 28.73
CA LEU A 270 -2.98 0.30 29.15
C LEU A 270 -3.89 1.45 29.62
N ASP A 271 -3.39 2.28 30.53
CA ASP A 271 -4.05 3.51 30.94
C ASP A 271 -3.77 4.67 29.97
N ARG A 272 -2.56 4.69 29.38
CA ARG A 272 -2.08 5.81 28.54
C ARG A 272 -1.17 5.32 27.42
N VAL A 273 -1.23 6.07 26.30
CA VAL A 273 -0.31 5.96 25.16
C VAL A 273 0.26 7.34 24.89
N ILE A 274 1.57 7.44 24.76
CA ILE A 274 2.27 8.71 24.55
C ILE A 274 3.08 8.59 23.25
N PHE A 275 2.68 9.34 22.23
CA PHE A 275 3.46 9.51 20.99
C PHE A 275 4.41 10.67 21.18
N ARG A 276 5.71 10.41 21.18
CA ARG A 276 6.75 11.40 21.42
C ARG A 276 7.49 11.72 20.12
N PHE A 277 7.54 13.01 19.73
CA PHE A 277 8.13 13.42 18.46
C PHE A 277 9.63 13.71 18.61
N ILE A 278 10.44 12.96 17.87
CA ILE A 278 11.91 13.07 17.86
C ILE A 278 12.38 13.01 16.40
N PRO A 279 12.47 14.15 15.70
CA PRO A 279 12.74 14.18 14.25
C PRO A 279 14.09 13.63 13.82
N ASP A 280 15.05 13.52 14.73
CA ASP A 280 16.38 12.97 14.44
C ASP A 280 16.43 11.48 14.76
N ALA A 281 16.57 10.63 13.72
CA ALA A 281 16.58 9.19 13.85
C ALA A 281 17.66 8.65 14.78
N THR A 282 18.85 9.29 14.80
CA THR A 282 19.95 8.89 15.69
C THR A 282 19.56 9.13 17.15
N THR A 283 18.93 10.25 17.44
CA THR A 283 18.42 10.58 18.77
C THR A 283 17.28 9.62 19.17
N LEU A 284 16.35 9.33 18.26
CA LEU A 284 15.26 8.40 18.50
C LEU A 284 15.79 7.01 18.91
N ILE A 285 16.74 6.47 18.15
CA ILE A 285 17.39 5.19 18.43
C ILE A 285 18.14 5.24 19.77
N ALA A 286 18.82 6.34 20.09
CA ALA A 286 19.52 6.50 21.36
C ALA A 286 18.57 6.55 22.57
N GLU A 287 17.40 7.23 22.43
CA GLU A 287 16.35 7.25 23.45
C GLU A 287 15.74 5.86 23.67
N PHE A 288 15.49 5.10 22.60
CA PHE A 288 15.04 3.72 22.68
C PHE A 288 16.07 2.83 23.40
N LYS A 289 17.36 2.87 22.99
CA LYS A 289 18.43 2.11 23.66
C LYS A 289 18.59 2.46 25.14
N ALA A 290 18.27 3.68 25.50
CA ALA A 290 18.28 4.13 26.90
C ALA A 290 17.02 3.74 27.69
N ARG A 291 16.09 2.96 27.09
CA ARG A 291 14.80 2.55 27.64
C ARG A 291 13.93 3.75 28.08
N ARG A 292 14.00 4.86 27.35
CA ARG A 292 13.14 6.03 27.53
C ARG A 292 11.99 6.10 26.55
N ILE A 293 11.96 5.15 25.62
CA ILE A 293 10.91 4.91 24.63
C ILE A 293 10.73 3.38 24.54
N ASP A 294 9.49 2.93 24.49
CA ASP A 294 9.14 1.52 24.48
C ASP A 294 9.08 0.92 23.06
N VAL A 295 8.61 1.71 22.08
CA VAL A 295 8.37 1.28 20.70
C VAL A 295 8.87 2.34 19.73
N ILE A 296 9.53 1.92 18.65
CA ILE A 296 9.95 2.79 17.53
C ILE A 296 9.79 2.10 16.19
N THR A 297 9.62 2.89 15.13
CA THR A 297 9.70 2.48 13.72
C THR A 297 10.76 3.33 13.02
N PRO A 298 12.05 3.02 13.23
CA PRO A 298 13.15 3.79 12.65
C PRO A 298 13.36 3.40 11.17
N PRO A 299 14.17 4.18 10.39
CA PRO A 299 14.53 3.78 9.04
C PRO A 299 15.13 2.37 8.99
N ALA A 300 14.67 1.55 8.05
CA ALA A 300 15.04 0.14 7.89
C ALA A 300 16.36 -0.02 7.10
N ASP A 301 17.41 0.71 7.45
CA ASP A 301 18.75 0.45 6.91
C ASP A 301 19.46 -0.70 7.64
N VAL A 302 20.41 -1.32 6.94
CA VAL A 302 21.12 -2.53 7.42
C VAL A 302 21.80 -2.31 8.77
N ALA A 303 22.41 -1.14 8.99
CA ALA A 303 23.12 -0.85 10.24
C ALA A 303 22.12 -0.73 11.40
N THR A 304 21.00 -0.07 11.17
CA THR A 304 19.90 0.08 12.15
C THR A 304 19.31 -1.28 12.51
N ILE A 305 19.02 -2.12 11.51
CA ILE A 305 18.47 -3.47 11.74
C ILE A 305 19.44 -4.32 12.60
N GLN A 306 20.73 -4.33 12.25
CA GLN A 306 21.73 -5.11 12.96
C GLN A 306 21.97 -4.58 14.38
N ASP A 307 22.01 -3.28 14.54
CA ASP A 307 22.29 -2.60 15.81
C ASP A 307 21.14 -2.80 16.83
N LEU A 308 19.89 -2.68 16.36
CA LEU A 308 18.72 -2.89 17.21
C LEU A 308 18.42 -4.36 17.45
N GLY A 309 18.63 -5.21 16.45
CA GLY A 309 18.45 -6.68 16.59
C GLY A 309 19.47 -7.33 17.54
N ALA A 310 20.55 -6.66 17.90
CA ALA A 310 21.54 -7.14 18.89
C ALA A 310 21.18 -6.79 20.34
N LEU A 311 20.10 -6.02 20.58
CA LEU A 311 19.74 -5.58 21.94
C LEU A 311 19.02 -6.70 22.72
N GLU A 312 19.54 -7.04 23.89
CA GLU A 312 18.88 -8.00 24.79
C GLU A 312 17.58 -7.41 25.36
N GLY A 313 16.48 -8.15 25.26
CA GLY A 313 15.14 -7.75 25.69
C GLY A 313 14.34 -6.99 24.64
N ALA A 314 14.96 -6.51 23.56
CA ALA A 314 14.23 -5.95 22.42
C ALA A 314 13.81 -7.05 21.44
N SER A 315 12.67 -6.85 20.78
CA SER A 315 12.25 -7.57 19.58
C SER A 315 12.30 -6.60 18.40
N ILE A 316 12.86 -7.07 17.29
CA ILE A 316 12.79 -6.39 16.01
C ILE A 316 11.99 -7.26 15.05
N ASP A 317 10.98 -6.69 14.45
CA ASP A 317 10.22 -7.31 13.38
C ASP A 317 10.56 -6.60 12.07
N VAL A 318 11.00 -7.37 11.08
CA VAL A 318 11.34 -6.87 9.75
C VAL A 318 10.31 -7.43 8.78
N ALA A 319 9.49 -6.58 8.24
CA ALA A 319 8.43 -6.95 7.32
C ALA A 319 8.62 -6.27 5.96
N SER A 320 7.98 -6.81 4.93
CA SER A 320 7.87 -6.13 3.64
C SER A 320 6.91 -4.97 3.76
N ALA A 321 7.38 -3.75 3.48
CA ALA A 321 6.59 -2.52 3.52
C ALA A 321 5.57 -2.42 2.37
N GLY A 322 4.71 -1.40 2.41
CA GLY A 322 3.82 -1.07 1.30
C GLY A 322 4.55 -0.68 0.00
N PRO A 323 5.63 0.12 0.03
CA PRO A 323 6.36 0.53 -1.17
C PRO A 323 7.13 -0.63 -1.81
N TRP A 324 7.07 -0.70 -3.16
CA TRP A 324 7.89 -1.60 -3.97
C TRP A 324 8.44 -0.88 -5.20
N GLU A 325 9.68 -1.15 -5.56
CA GLU A 325 10.42 -0.48 -6.63
C GLU A 325 10.39 -1.28 -7.92
N GLN A 326 10.43 -0.57 -9.05
CA GLN A 326 10.37 -1.15 -10.39
C GLN A 326 11.17 -0.35 -11.40
N LEU A 327 11.66 -1.01 -12.45
CA LEU A 327 12.16 -0.36 -13.66
C LEU A 327 11.08 -0.37 -14.74
N SER A 328 10.65 0.79 -15.18
CA SER A 328 9.59 0.97 -16.16
C SER A 328 10.12 1.51 -17.47
N PHE A 329 9.65 0.95 -18.59
CA PHE A 329 9.98 1.41 -19.92
C PHE A 329 8.97 2.46 -20.41
N GLN A 330 9.46 3.53 -21.03
CA GLN A 330 8.60 4.51 -21.69
C GLN A 330 8.29 4.11 -23.12
N PHE A 331 7.02 4.04 -23.47
CA PHE A 331 6.55 3.72 -24.82
C PHE A 331 6.14 4.95 -25.64
N GLY A 332 5.96 6.09 -25.02
CA GLY A 332 5.68 7.37 -25.69
C GLY A 332 6.96 8.03 -26.23
N ASP A 333 6.79 8.97 -27.17
CA ASP A 333 7.90 9.67 -27.82
C ASP A 333 8.71 10.57 -26.88
N GLY A 334 8.21 10.85 -25.66
CA GLY A 334 8.93 11.60 -24.63
C GLY A 334 10.28 11.02 -24.26
N ARG A 335 10.43 9.67 -24.39
CA ARG A 335 11.70 8.95 -24.18
C ARG A 335 12.82 9.44 -25.07
N LEU A 336 12.49 9.85 -26.30
CA LEU A 336 13.47 10.29 -27.29
C LEU A 336 14.14 11.62 -26.94
N LEU A 337 13.61 12.33 -25.96
CA LEU A 337 14.25 13.53 -25.40
C LEU A 337 15.43 13.18 -24.50
N ARG A 338 15.38 12.02 -23.82
CA ARG A 338 16.44 11.50 -22.95
C ARG A 338 17.36 10.52 -23.72
N ASN A 339 16.76 9.62 -24.49
CA ASN A 339 17.46 8.64 -25.30
C ASN A 339 16.96 8.68 -26.74
N PRO A 340 17.56 9.50 -27.63
CA PRO A 340 17.16 9.57 -29.04
C PRO A 340 17.27 8.23 -29.79
N GLY A 341 18.05 7.29 -29.26
CA GLY A 341 18.26 5.95 -29.79
C GLY A 341 17.53 4.85 -29.04
N SER A 342 16.50 5.19 -28.23
CA SER A 342 15.74 4.22 -27.45
C SER A 342 15.11 3.13 -28.32
N TYR A 343 15.23 1.89 -27.88
CA TYR A 343 14.65 0.70 -28.50
C TYR A 343 13.46 0.12 -27.68
N ASN A 344 12.83 0.92 -26.82
CA ASN A 344 11.76 0.44 -25.94
C ASN A 344 10.55 -0.16 -26.68
N GLU A 345 10.30 0.17 -27.94
CA GLU A 345 9.28 -0.48 -28.78
C GLU A 345 9.59 -1.95 -29.11
N HIS A 346 10.86 -2.37 -29.05
CA HIS A 346 11.28 -3.72 -29.38
C HIS A 346 11.29 -4.62 -28.15
N ILE A 347 10.53 -5.70 -28.18
CA ILE A 347 10.43 -6.65 -27.06
C ILE A 347 11.79 -7.31 -26.73
N GLU A 348 12.61 -7.56 -27.75
CA GLU A 348 13.95 -8.15 -27.58
C GLU A 348 14.83 -7.22 -26.74
N TYR A 349 14.72 -5.90 -26.94
CA TYR A 349 15.47 -4.95 -26.13
C TYR A 349 15.01 -4.98 -24.67
N ARG A 350 13.70 -4.95 -24.42
CA ARG A 350 13.16 -4.99 -23.05
C ARG A 350 13.52 -6.30 -22.33
N LYS A 351 13.47 -7.45 -23.03
CA LYS A 351 13.95 -8.74 -22.51
C LYS A 351 15.44 -8.74 -22.23
N ALA A 352 16.24 -8.13 -23.10
CA ALA A 352 17.68 -7.98 -22.85
C ALA A 352 17.96 -7.17 -21.59
N VAL A 353 17.28 -6.05 -21.40
CA VAL A 353 17.39 -5.21 -20.18
C VAL A 353 16.95 -6.01 -18.95
N ALA A 354 15.82 -6.72 -18.99
CA ALA A 354 15.32 -7.49 -17.86
C ALA A 354 16.30 -8.60 -17.42
N HIS A 355 16.88 -9.36 -18.36
CA HIS A 355 17.88 -10.40 -18.06
C HIS A 355 19.28 -9.84 -17.67
N ALA A 356 19.54 -8.57 -17.92
CA ALA A 356 20.78 -7.92 -17.48
C ALA A 356 20.79 -7.60 -15.98
N ILE A 357 19.66 -7.62 -15.31
CA ILE A 357 19.51 -7.12 -13.93
C ILE A 357 19.51 -8.27 -12.93
N ASP A 358 20.49 -8.25 -12.03
CA ASP A 358 20.60 -9.15 -10.89
C ASP A 358 19.85 -8.56 -9.68
N ARG A 359 18.57 -8.92 -9.55
CA ARG A 359 17.71 -8.43 -8.46
C ARG A 359 18.19 -8.91 -7.09
N GLN A 360 18.76 -10.12 -7.01
CA GLN A 360 19.32 -10.62 -5.75
C GLN A 360 20.51 -9.77 -5.31
N ARG A 361 21.41 -9.43 -6.22
CA ARG A 361 22.53 -8.54 -5.92
C ARG A 361 22.06 -7.15 -5.46
N ILE A 362 20.99 -6.61 -6.06
CA ILE A 362 20.41 -5.33 -5.63
C ILE A 362 19.96 -5.43 -4.17
N VAL A 363 19.19 -6.46 -3.83
CA VAL A 363 18.69 -6.68 -2.46
C VAL A 363 19.84 -6.91 -1.47
N ASP A 364 20.85 -7.69 -1.87
CA ASP A 364 22.01 -7.96 -1.01
C ASP A 364 22.83 -6.68 -0.73
N GLU A 365 23.05 -5.84 -1.76
CA GLU A 365 23.86 -4.63 -1.62
C GLU A 365 23.11 -3.47 -0.93
N LEU A 366 21.79 -3.31 -1.19
CA LEU A 366 21.00 -2.22 -0.58
C LEU A 366 20.48 -2.57 0.81
N TYR A 367 20.11 -3.83 1.04
CA TYR A 367 19.35 -4.23 2.23
C TYR A 367 19.92 -5.47 2.94
N ALA A 368 21.13 -5.96 2.56
CA ALA A 368 21.74 -7.18 3.12
C ALA A 368 20.79 -8.40 3.13
N GLY A 369 19.92 -8.52 2.15
CA GLY A 369 18.95 -9.61 2.02
C GLY A 369 17.65 -9.42 2.82
N TYR A 370 17.42 -8.26 3.44
CA TYR A 370 16.18 -7.99 4.19
C TYR A 370 14.99 -7.55 3.34
N ALA A 371 15.19 -7.24 2.06
CA ALA A 371 14.11 -6.92 1.13
C ALA A 371 13.68 -8.15 0.33
N ASP A 372 12.40 -8.24 -0.03
CA ASP A 372 11.87 -9.31 -0.86
C ASP A 372 12.00 -8.97 -2.35
N ILE A 373 12.49 -9.92 -3.15
CA ILE A 373 12.44 -9.81 -4.61
C ILE A 373 11.00 -10.02 -5.07
N LEU A 374 10.53 -9.15 -5.96
CA LEU A 374 9.18 -9.28 -6.51
C LEU A 374 9.20 -9.93 -7.90
N ASP A 375 8.40 -10.99 -8.03
CA ASP A 375 8.06 -11.63 -9.31
C ASP A 375 6.64 -11.27 -9.78
N SER A 376 6.06 -10.23 -9.20
CA SER A 376 4.74 -9.69 -9.48
C SER A 376 4.72 -8.17 -9.27
N TYR A 377 3.61 -7.53 -9.62
CA TYR A 377 3.32 -6.13 -9.27
C TYR A 377 2.35 -5.99 -8.09
N VAL A 378 2.18 -7.04 -7.34
CA VAL A 378 1.46 -7.05 -6.07
C VAL A 378 2.47 -7.14 -4.95
N ALA A 379 2.26 -6.37 -3.90
CA ALA A 379 3.05 -6.46 -2.69
C ALA A 379 3.06 -7.88 -2.13
N ALA A 380 4.19 -8.33 -1.55
CA ALA A 380 4.39 -9.68 -1.06
C ALA A 380 3.36 -10.13 0.00
N TYR A 381 2.72 -9.18 0.68
CA TYR A 381 1.63 -9.46 1.62
C TYR A 381 0.26 -9.71 0.97
N ASN A 382 0.18 -9.77 -0.34
CA ASN A 382 -1.04 -10.15 -1.06
C ASN A 382 -0.81 -11.46 -1.84
N PRO A 383 -0.45 -12.59 -1.17
CA PRO A 383 0.13 -13.76 -1.80
C PRO A 383 -0.85 -14.60 -2.60
N VAL A 384 -2.16 -14.36 -2.44
CA VAL A 384 -3.21 -15.24 -2.98
C VAL A 384 -3.28 -15.18 -4.50
N MET A 385 -2.56 -14.26 -5.15
CA MET A 385 -2.97 -13.76 -6.45
C MET A 385 -1.93 -13.86 -7.53
N SER A 386 -0.65 -13.80 -7.18
CA SER A 386 0.41 -13.70 -8.17
C SER A 386 0.79 -15.06 -8.74
N LEU A 387 0.93 -15.11 -10.07
CA LEU A 387 1.57 -16.22 -10.77
C LEU A 387 3.11 -16.17 -10.67
N GLY A 388 3.68 -15.05 -10.21
CA GLY A 388 5.10 -14.81 -10.26
C GLY A 388 5.61 -14.72 -11.70
N ALA A 389 4.88 -14.03 -12.57
CA ALA A 389 5.12 -14.03 -14.01
C ALA A 389 6.49 -13.47 -14.41
N TRP A 390 7.08 -12.61 -13.56
CA TRP A 390 8.43 -12.09 -13.80
C TRP A 390 9.56 -13.00 -13.33
N SER A 391 9.29 -14.14 -12.72
CA SER A 391 10.32 -15.12 -12.35
C SER A 391 11.11 -15.68 -13.55
N GLU A 392 10.55 -15.58 -14.76
CA GLU A 392 11.27 -15.95 -16.00
C GLU A 392 12.46 -15.01 -16.32
N TYR A 393 12.45 -13.78 -15.78
CA TYR A 393 13.51 -12.78 -16.00
C TYR A 393 14.60 -12.86 -14.92
N ALA A 394 15.06 -14.07 -14.63
CA ALA A 394 16.26 -14.27 -13.82
C ALA A 394 17.49 -13.63 -14.49
N TYR A 395 18.44 -13.17 -13.68
CA TYR A 395 19.71 -12.63 -14.17
C TYR A 395 20.43 -13.62 -15.07
N ASP A 396 20.64 -13.26 -16.31
CA ASP A 396 21.35 -14.05 -17.33
C ASP A 396 21.93 -13.11 -18.39
N PRO A 397 23.16 -12.59 -18.19
CA PRO A 397 23.78 -11.66 -19.16
C PRO A 397 24.09 -12.31 -20.51
N ASP A 398 24.24 -13.64 -20.60
CA ASP A 398 24.38 -14.34 -21.88
C ASP A 398 23.06 -14.31 -22.66
N ARG A 399 21.94 -14.54 -21.98
CA ARG A 399 20.61 -14.45 -22.58
C ARG A 399 20.28 -13.00 -22.97
N SER A 400 20.69 -12.03 -22.16
CA SER A 400 20.60 -10.61 -22.51
C SER A 400 21.31 -10.32 -23.83
N ARG A 401 22.55 -10.75 -23.99
CA ARG A 401 23.33 -10.59 -25.23
C ARG A 401 22.69 -11.30 -26.43
N LEU A 402 22.05 -12.45 -26.21
CA LEU A 402 21.30 -13.14 -27.28
C LEU A 402 20.15 -12.27 -27.78
N PHE A 403 19.34 -11.72 -26.89
CA PHE A 403 18.24 -10.82 -27.26
C PHE A 403 18.73 -9.54 -27.96
N LEU A 404 19.89 -9.00 -27.56
CA LEU A 404 20.49 -7.86 -28.28
C LEU A 404 20.91 -8.26 -29.70
N THR A 405 21.40 -9.48 -29.87
CA THR A 405 21.74 -10.01 -31.19
C THR A 405 20.49 -10.14 -32.06
N GLU A 406 19.39 -10.63 -31.51
CA GLU A 406 18.10 -10.71 -32.20
C GLU A 406 17.56 -9.32 -32.56
N LEU A 407 17.65 -8.35 -31.64
CA LEU A 407 17.28 -6.94 -31.88
C LEU A 407 18.06 -6.39 -33.08
N CYS A 408 19.39 -6.54 -33.06
CA CYS A 408 20.26 -5.98 -34.10
C CYS A 408 20.14 -6.69 -35.47
N ALA A 409 19.49 -7.84 -35.51
CA ALA A 409 19.19 -8.56 -36.76
C ALA A 409 17.86 -8.14 -37.40
N LYS A 410 17.08 -7.30 -36.72
CA LYS A 410 15.76 -6.83 -37.21
C LYS A 410 15.93 -5.83 -38.36
N ASP A 411 15.02 -5.89 -39.31
CA ASP A 411 14.93 -4.92 -40.39
C ASP A 411 14.69 -3.51 -39.84
N GLY A 412 15.51 -2.56 -40.26
CA GLY A 412 15.43 -1.17 -39.86
C GLY A 412 16.14 -0.83 -38.52
N VAL A 413 16.74 -1.81 -37.83
CA VAL A 413 17.56 -1.60 -36.64
C VAL A 413 19.05 -1.59 -37.04
N ASP A 414 19.76 -0.51 -36.70
CA ASP A 414 21.21 -0.36 -36.95
C ASP A 414 21.95 -0.13 -35.63
N CYS A 415 22.27 -1.24 -34.95
CA CYS A 415 23.01 -1.20 -33.69
C CYS A 415 24.47 -0.72 -33.86
N ALA A 416 25.02 -0.69 -35.08
CA ALA A 416 26.36 -0.15 -35.30
C ALA A 416 26.36 1.38 -35.27
N ALA A 417 25.32 1.99 -35.85
CA ALA A 417 25.13 3.43 -35.82
C ALA A 417 24.53 3.91 -34.49
N ASN A 418 23.69 3.09 -33.85
CA ASN A 418 22.96 3.41 -32.61
C ASN A 418 23.06 2.20 -31.65
N PRO A 419 24.14 2.08 -30.86
CA PRO A 419 24.28 0.98 -29.89
C PRO A 419 23.17 0.96 -28.86
N PRO A 420 22.65 -0.22 -28.44
CA PRO A 420 21.67 -0.33 -27.39
C PRO A 420 22.14 0.35 -26.08
N ALA A 421 21.30 1.24 -25.55
CA ALA A 421 21.63 2.05 -24.39
C ALA A 421 20.42 2.26 -23.50
N VAL A 422 20.62 2.25 -22.19
CA VAL A 422 19.65 2.64 -21.17
C VAL A 422 20.03 4.02 -20.62
N VAL A 423 19.10 4.96 -20.64
CA VAL A 423 19.16 6.18 -19.85
C VAL A 423 18.27 5.98 -18.64
N PHE A 424 18.88 5.64 -17.50
CA PHE A 424 18.19 5.44 -16.24
C PHE A 424 17.81 6.79 -15.64
N THR A 425 16.54 6.95 -15.25
CA THR A 425 16.04 8.18 -14.62
C THR A 425 15.35 7.84 -13.31
N ALA A 426 15.68 8.55 -12.23
CA ALA A 426 15.02 8.39 -10.92
C ALA A 426 14.95 9.70 -10.15
N SER A 427 14.16 9.74 -9.08
CA SER A 427 14.18 10.85 -8.14
C SER A 427 15.43 10.82 -7.25
N ALA A 428 15.85 12.01 -6.75
CA ALA A 428 17.02 12.19 -5.90
C ALA A 428 16.78 11.66 -4.47
N VAL A 429 16.50 10.36 -4.36
CA VAL A 429 16.39 9.61 -3.10
C VAL A 429 17.62 8.71 -3.00
N ASP A 430 18.26 8.66 -1.84
CA ASP A 430 19.55 8.00 -1.65
C ASP A 430 19.57 6.54 -2.12
N VAL A 431 18.52 5.76 -1.84
CA VAL A 431 18.44 4.36 -2.27
C VAL A 431 18.43 4.23 -3.79
N ARG A 432 17.77 5.14 -4.52
CA ARG A 432 17.73 5.13 -5.99
C ARG A 432 19.03 5.60 -6.62
N VAL A 433 19.73 6.52 -5.95
CA VAL A 433 21.09 6.93 -6.34
C VAL A 433 22.05 5.75 -6.16
N GLN A 434 21.97 5.01 -5.07
CA GLN A 434 22.75 3.78 -4.85
C GLN A 434 22.41 2.71 -5.88
N LEU A 435 21.11 2.46 -6.12
CA LEU A 435 20.63 1.52 -7.16
C LEU A 435 21.25 1.84 -8.52
N SER A 436 21.29 3.13 -8.90
CA SER A 436 21.88 3.54 -10.19
C SER A 436 23.34 3.11 -10.35
N GLY A 437 24.13 3.13 -9.27
CA GLY A 437 25.52 2.66 -9.26
C GLY A 437 25.63 1.12 -9.32
N ILE A 438 24.69 0.40 -8.70
CA ILE A 438 24.66 -1.07 -8.73
C ILE A 438 24.30 -1.58 -10.13
N LEU A 439 23.44 -0.88 -10.87
CA LEU A 439 23.02 -1.25 -12.22
C LEU A 439 24.14 -1.10 -13.27
N GLU A 440 25.07 -0.15 -13.09
CA GLU A 440 26.10 0.16 -14.09
C GLU A 440 26.93 -1.07 -14.51
N PRO A 441 27.57 -1.84 -13.60
CA PRO A 441 28.33 -3.02 -14.00
C PRO A 441 27.45 -4.12 -14.61
N MET A 442 26.19 -4.25 -14.22
CA MET A 442 25.26 -5.25 -14.79
C MET A 442 25.00 -4.96 -16.27
N PHE A 443 24.70 -3.72 -16.62
CA PHE A 443 24.51 -3.33 -18.03
C PHE A 443 25.80 -3.44 -18.83
N ALA A 444 26.96 -3.09 -18.23
CA ALA A 444 28.25 -3.28 -18.88
C ALA A 444 28.52 -4.74 -19.21
N ASP A 445 28.24 -5.68 -18.30
CA ASP A 445 28.37 -7.12 -18.50
C ASP A 445 27.42 -7.64 -19.61
N ALA A 446 26.25 -7.06 -19.75
CA ALA A 446 25.32 -7.38 -20.81
C ALA A 446 25.66 -6.74 -22.17
N GLY A 447 26.59 -5.78 -22.21
CA GLY A 447 26.94 -5.04 -23.41
C GLY A 447 25.96 -3.92 -23.77
N ILE A 448 25.24 -3.42 -22.79
CA ILE A 448 24.30 -2.30 -22.91
C ILE A 448 24.99 -1.02 -22.39
N ALA A 449 25.01 0.04 -23.19
CA ALA A 449 25.49 1.33 -22.72
C ALA A 449 24.54 1.89 -21.63
N TYR A 450 25.10 2.56 -20.62
CA TYR A 450 24.34 3.02 -19.49
C TYR A 450 24.68 4.46 -19.12
N SER A 451 23.68 5.25 -18.80
CA SER A 451 23.83 6.59 -18.24
C SER A 451 22.71 6.88 -17.24
N VAL A 452 22.97 7.83 -16.35
CA VAL A 452 22.10 8.15 -15.21
C VAL A 452 21.68 9.61 -15.24
N GLU A 453 20.39 9.85 -15.01
CA GLU A 453 19.81 11.16 -14.81
C GLU A 453 18.99 11.14 -13.51
N ILE A 454 19.39 11.95 -12.52
CA ILE A 454 18.71 12.06 -11.23
C ILE A 454 18.00 13.41 -11.18
N ASP A 455 16.69 13.37 -11.12
CA ASP A 455 15.84 14.56 -11.03
C ASP A 455 15.47 14.84 -9.55
N PRO A 456 15.37 16.12 -9.12
CA PRO A 456 14.71 16.45 -7.86
C PRO A 456 13.28 15.88 -7.83
N ALA A 457 12.81 15.39 -6.68
CA ALA A 457 11.53 14.69 -6.55
C ALA A 457 10.35 15.47 -7.18
N LEU A 458 10.25 16.77 -6.94
CA LEU A 458 9.20 17.61 -7.52
C LEU A 458 9.24 17.64 -9.07
N ILE A 459 10.44 17.61 -9.65
CA ILE A 459 10.60 17.55 -11.12
C ILE A 459 10.30 16.14 -11.63
N PHE A 460 10.80 15.12 -10.92
CA PHE A 460 10.59 13.73 -11.31
C PHE A 460 9.09 13.39 -11.38
N PHE A 461 8.36 13.62 -10.30
CA PHE A 461 6.92 13.28 -10.24
C PHE A 461 6.05 14.27 -11.04
N GLY A 462 6.27 15.57 -10.94
CA GLY A 462 5.42 16.59 -11.55
C GLY A 462 5.77 16.95 -13.00
N ASN A 463 6.83 16.38 -13.57
CA ASN A 463 7.25 16.68 -14.94
C ASN A 463 7.74 15.43 -15.69
N THR A 464 8.76 14.74 -15.16
CA THR A 464 9.40 13.61 -15.85
C THR A 464 8.41 12.47 -16.06
N LEU A 465 7.67 12.04 -15.03
CA LEU A 465 6.65 11.00 -15.15
C LEU A 465 5.42 11.51 -15.90
N ASP A 466 4.87 12.66 -15.50
CA ASP A 466 3.63 13.21 -16.06
C ASP A 466 3.71 13.43 -17.57
N PHE A 467 4.84 13.89 -18.07
CA PHE A 467 5.03 14.12 -19.51
C PHE A 467 5.77 12.99 -20.23
N GLY A 468 6.19 11.94 -19.50
CA GLY A 468 6.90 10.79 -20.05
C GLY A 468 8.30 11.12 -20.55
N TYR A 469 8.99 12.05 -19.90
CA TYR A 469 10.36 12.47 -20.25
C TYR A 469 11.41 11.55 -19.62
N PHE A 470 11.28 10.25 -19.84
CA PHE A 470 12.24 9.25 -19.40
C PHE A 470 12.37 8.15 -20.46
N ASP A 471 13.48 7.43 -20.45
CA ASP A 471 13.69 6.22 -21.26
C ASP A 471 13.35 4.98 -20.43
N VAL A 472 14.12 4.73 -19.37
CA VAL A 472 13.84 3.74 -18.34
C VAL A 472 13.88 4.45 -16.99
N ALA A 473 12.82 4.35 -16.20
CA ALA A 473 12.75 5.04 -14.92
C ALA A 473 12.42 4.11 -13.76
N ASP A 474 12.89 4.51 -12.59
CA ASP A 474 12.66 3.82 -11.32
C ASP A 474 11.84 4.69 -10.37
N TRP A 475 10.77 4.11 -9.86
CA TRP A 475 9.95 4.68 -8.78
C TRP A 475 9.17 3.59 -8.05
N ALA A 476 8.75 3.88 -6.82
CA ALA A 476 7.93 2.98 -6.04
C ALA A 476 6.43 3.16 -6.33
N TRP A 477 5.71 2.04 -6.31
CA TRP A 477 4.29 1.98 -6.05
C TRP A 477 4.04 1.55 -4.61
N VAL A 478 2.92 1.97 -4.04
CA VAL A 478 2.48 1.52 -2.71
C VAL A 478 1.31 0.58 -2.90
N GLY A 479 1.43 -0.63 -2.38
CA GLY A 479 0.35 -1.61 -2.34
C GLY A 479 -0.44 -1.51 -1.04
N SER A 480 -1.67 -2.00 -1.06
CA SER A 480 -2.51 -2.15 0.13
C SER A 480 -3.07 -3.58 0.17
N PRO A 481 -3.38 -4.11 1.36
CA PRO A 481 -4.07 -5.40 1.47
C PRO A 481 -5.46 -5.39 0.86
N GLY A 482 -6.00 -6.60 0.61
CA GLY A 482 -7.36 -6.78 0.12
C GLY A 482 -7.50 -6.81 -1.41
N MET A 483 -8.66 -7.26 -1.86
CA MET A 483 -8.98 -7.45 -3.28
C MET A 483 -9.13 -6.13 -4.03
N ALA A 484 -9.60 -5.08 -3.35
CA ALA A 484 -9.75 -3.75 -3.93
C ALA A 484 -8.41 -3.17 -4.43
N SER A 485 -7.29 -3.48 -3.76
CA SER A 485 -5.96 -3.03 -4.14
C SER A 485 -5.52 -3.59 -5.50
N LEU A 486 -5.95 -4.80 -5.84
CA LEU A 486 -5.67 -5.44 -7.13
C LEU A 486 -6.36 -4.71 -8.27
N VAL A 487 -7.57 -4.21 -8.03
CA VAL A 487 -8.29 -3.40 -9.02
C VAL A 487 -7.59 -2.05 -9.18
N ALA A 488 -7.21 -1.42 -8.08
CA ALA A 488 -6.60 -0.10 -8.09
C ALA A 488 -5.24 -0.05 -8.80
N ILE A 489 -4.35 -1.03 -8.56
CA ILE A 489 -3.00 -1.03 -9.12
C ILE A 489 -2.99 -1.09 -10.66
N HIS A 490 -4.01 -1.68 -11.29
CA HIS A 490 -4.09 -1.76 -12.75
C HIS A 490 -4.21 -0.41 -13.44
N ALA A 491 -4.68 0.62 -12.73
CA ALA A 491 -4.71 1.99 -13.24
C ALA A 491 -3.30 2.51 -13.64
N ALA A 492 -2.25 1.95 -13.04
CA ALA A 492 -0.85 2.27 -13.37
C ALA A 492 -0.44 1.90 -14.81
N TRP A 493 -1.14 0.97 -15.44
CA TRP A 493 -0.85 0.50 -16.81
C TRP A 493 -2.06 0.52 -17.74
N ASP A 494 -3.23 1.00 -17.30
CA ASP A 494 -4.41 1.12 -18.17
C ASP A 494 -4.11 2.04 -19.36
N PRO A 495 -4.15 1.55 -20.61
CA PRO A 495 -3.93 2.37 -21.81
C PRO A 495 -4.84 3.59 -21.89
N GLY A 496 -6.03 3.54 -21.28
CA GLY A 496 -6.97 4.66 -21.19
C GLY A 496 -6.66 5.68 -20.11
N GLY A 497 -5.78 5.35 -19.16
CA GLY A 497 -5.49 6.10 -17.94
C GLY A 497 -4.18 6.88 -17.96
N THR A 498 -3.74 7.42 -19.10
CA THR A 498 -2.51 8.23 -19.16
C THR A 498 -2.67 9.62 -18.52
N PRO A 499 -1.59 10.21 -17.98
CA PRO A 499 -1.61 11.58 -17.48
C PRO A 499 -2.16 12.58 -18.51
N PRO A 500 -2.91 13.62 -18.10
CA PRO A 500 -3.27 13.97 -16.73
C PRO A 500 -4.52 13.26 -16.20
N ASN A 501 -5.03 12.24 -16.91
CA ASN A 501 -6.30 11.59 -16.59
C ASN A 501 -6.12 10.27 -15.83
N GLY A 502 -4.89 9.88 -15.50
CA GLY A 502 -4.58 8.67 -14.77
C GLY A 502 -3.07 8.46 -14.57
N LEU A 503 -2.69 7.27 -14.13
CA LEU A 503 -1.36 6.92 -13.63
C LEU A 503 -0.51 6.09 -14.61
N ALA A 504 -0.99 5.83 -15.84
CA ALA A 504 -0.25 5.04 -16.84
C ALA A 504 0.94 5.83 -17.41
N PHE A 505 1.95 6.08 -16.57
CA PHE A 505 3.14 6.88 -16.92
C PHE A 505 3.97 6.29 -18.05
N THR A 506 3.96 4.97 -18.21
CA THR A 506 4.68 4.25 -19.28
C THR A 506 4.09 4.51 -20.66
N ARG A 507 2.81 4.90 -20.74
CA ARG A 507 2.03 5.06 -21.98
C ARG A 507 1.94 3.81 -22.86
N TRP A 508 2.15 2.63 -22.29
CA TRP A 508 2.00 1.37 -22.99
C TRP A 508 0.56 1.20 -23.49
N GLY A 509 0.41 0.89 -24.78
CA GLY A 509 -0.91 0.70 -25.42
C GLY A 509 -1.77 1.96 -25.57
N SER A 510 -1.32 3.10 -25.07
CA SER A 510 -2.14 4.30 -25.08
C SER A 510 -2.25 4.93 -26.47
N SER A 511 -3.43 5.39 -26.83
CA SER A 511 -3.68 6.24 -28.00
C SER A 511 -3.42 7.70 -27.65
N ALA A 512 -3.08 8.53 -28.65
CA ALA A 512 -2.87 9.98 -28.44
C ALA A 512 -4.07 10.62 -27.75
N VAL A 513 -3.82 11.34 -26.66
CA VAL A 513 -4.86 12.07 -25.93
C VAL A 513 -5.26 13.30 -26.75
N SER A 514 -6.41 13.22 -27.43
CA SER A 514 -6.93 14.36 -28.19
C SER A 514 -7.60 15.36 -27.26
N GLY A 515 -7.36 16.66 -27.49
CA GLY A 515 -8.08 17.74 -26.83
C GLY A 515 -7.48 18.23 -25.51
N GLN A 516 -6.23 17.88 -25.20
CA GLN A 516 -5.51 18.46 -24.06
C GLN A 516 -5.04 19.88 -24.41
N GLU A 517 -5.29 20.85 -23.54
CA GLU A 517 -4.84 22.23 -23.68
C GLU A 517 -3.30 22.32 -23.58
N ASP A 518 -2.68 21.51 -22.72
CA ASP A 518 -1.23 21.45 -22.61
C ASP A 518 -0.65 20.46 -23.63
N SER A 519 0.06 21.00 -24.62
CA SER A 519 0.67 20.23 -25.70
C SER A 519 1.73 19.21 -25.24
N ARG A 520 2.24 19.33 -24.02
CA ARG A 520 3.19 18.38 -23.43
C ARG A 520 2.58 17.00 -23.22
N TYR A 521 1.28 16.92 -22.94
CA TYR A 521 0.55 15.66 -22.85
C TYR A 521 0.21 15.04 -24.22
N ASN A 522 0.26 15.82 -25.28
CA ASN A 522 -0.01 15.37 -26.66
C ASN A 522 1.19 14.71 -27.35
N GLN A 523 2.23 14.36 -26.60
CA GLN A 523 3.30 13.57 -27.17
C GLN A 523 2.73 12.23 -27.64
N ARG A 524 3.26 11.75 -28.77
CA ARG A 524 2.74 10.56 -29.43
C ARG A 524 2.43 9.46 -28.44
N ALA A 525 1.28 8.90 -28.61
CA ALA A 525 0.87 7.63 -28.09
C ALA A 525 1.94 6.56 -28.26
N SER A 526 1.79 5.52 -27.48
CA SER A 526 2.59 4.30 -27.55
C SER A 526 2.93 3.90 -29.01
N SER A 527 4.18 3.56 -29.22
CA SER A 527 4.60 2.86 -30.44
C SER A 527 4.12 1.39 -30.47
N VAL A 528 3.58 0.89 -29.35
CA VAL A 528 3.06 -0.47 -29.19
C VAL A 528 1.58 -0.39 -28.84
N VAL A 529 0.73 -0.70 -29.83
CA VAL A 529 -0.72 -0.89 -29.67
C VAL A 529 -1.06 -2.18 -30.42
N ASP A 530 -1.43 -3.21 -29.70
CA ASP A 530 -1.67 -4.54 -30.24
C ASP A 530 -2.80 -5.27 -29.49
N ALA A 531 -3.05 -6.52 -29.84
CA ALA A 531 -4.09 -7.32 -29.21
C ALA A 531 -3.87 -7.55 -27.70
N ALA A 532 -2.61 -7.53 -27.24
CA ALA A 532 -2.31 -7.68 -25.81
C ALA A 532 -2.72 -6.44 -25.02
N THR A 533 -2.43 -5.24 -25.54
CA THR A 533 -2.86 -3.98 -24.91
C THR A 533 -4.37 -3.82 -24.92
N GLU A 534 -5.05 -4.22 -26.02
CA GLU A 534 -6.52 -4.22 -26.09
C GLU A 534 -7.11 -5.21 -25.07
N ARG A 535 -6.55 -6.41 -24.96
CA ARG A 535 -7.01 -7.42 -23.99
C ARG A 535 -6.80 -6.95 -22.55
N PHE A 536 -5.64 -6.37 -22.23
CA PHE A 536 -5.36 -5.81 -20.91
C PHE A 536 -6.41 -4.75 -20.51
N GLN A 537 -6.75 -3.83 -21.40
CA GLN A 537 -7.78 -2.83 -21.14
C GLN A 537 -9.17 -3.45 -20.87
N VAL A 538 -9.50 -4.54 -21.59
CA VAL A 538 -10.74 -5.29 -21.32
C VAL A 538 -10.70 -5.91 -19.93
N LEU A 539 -9.55 -6.49 -19.51
CA LEU A 539 -9.40 -7.11 -18.20
C LEU A 539 -9.54 -6.09 -17.07
N VAL A 540 -8.95 -4.90 -17.21
CA VAL A 540 -9.14 -3.79 -16.24
C VAL A 540 -10.63 -3.50 -16.05
N GLY A 541 -11.38 -3.32 -17.15
CA GLY A 541 -12.82 -3.07 -17.06
C GLY A 541 -13.65 -4.24 -16.51
N LEU A 542 -13.16 -5.49 -16.59
CA LEU A 542 -13.80 -6.66 -15.97
C LEU A 542 -13.50 -6.69 -14.46
N MET A 543 -12.25 -6.43 -14.05
CA MET A 543 -11.87 -6.37 -12.65
C MET A 543 -12.59 -5.28 -11.87
N GLU A 544 -12.82 -4.12 -12.49
CA GLU A 544 -13.60 -3.01 -11.89
C GLU A 544 -15.07 -3.37 -11.61
N ARG A 545 -15.60 -4.43 -12.20
CA ARG A 545 -17.03 -4.77 -12.19
C ARG A 545 -17.33 -6.17 -11.68
N THR A 546 -16.38 -6.88 -11.11
CA THR A 546 -16.59 -8.18 -10.50
C THR A 546 -16.61 -8.08 -8.99
N VAL A 547 -17.44 -8.93 -8.36
CA VAL A 547 -17.47 -9.20 -6.93
C VAL A 547 -17.14 -10.66 -6.62
N ASP A 548 -16.89 -11.46 -7.65
CA ASP A 548 -16.40 -12.83 -7.50
C ASP A 548 -14.87 -12.83 -7.44
N GLU A 549 -14.35 -13.11 -6.27
CA GLU A 549 -12.91 -13.14 -6.01
C GLU A 549 -12.14 -14.09 -6.95
N ARG A 550 -12.77 -15.22 -7.34
CA ARG A 550 -12.14 -16.18 -8.26
C ARG A 550 -12.03 -15.63 -9.68
N GLU A 551 -13.07 -14.92 -10.13
CA GLU A 551 -13.04 -14.24 -11.41
C GLU A 551 -12.02 -13.10 -11.38
N LEU A 552 -11.97 -12.31 -10.30
CA LEU A 552 -10.97 -11.26 -10.14
C LEU A 552 -9.55 -11.83 -10.22
N ILE A 553 -9.26 -12.90 -9.46
CA ILE A 553 -7.96 -13.57 -9.49
C ILE A 553 -7.62 -14.08 -10.90
N ALA A 554 -8.58 -14.64 -11.62
CA ALA A 554 -8.36 -15.12 -12.98
C ALA A 554 -8.05 -13.98 -13.96
N TYR A 555 -8.78 -12.86 -13.86
CA TYR A 555 -8.52 -11.67 -14.68
C TYR A 555 -7.17 -11.03 -14.33
N PHE A 556 -6.86 -10.96 -13.05
CA PHE A 556 -5.57 -10.47 -12.55
C PHE A 556 -4.42 -11.29 -13.11
N ASN A 557 -4.48 -12.62 -12.99
CA ASN A 557 -3.44 -13.53 -13.47
C ASN A 557 -3.22 -13.44 -14.99
N GLU A 558 -4.29 -13.26 -15.76
CA GLU A 558 -4.18 -13.01 -17.20
C GLU A 558 -3.52 -11.65 -17.48
N ALA A 559 -3.90 -10.61 -16.74
CA ALA A 559 -3.32 -9.27 -16.86
C ALA A 559 -1.84 -9.26 -16.47
N GLU A 560 -1.47 -9.95 -15.39
CA GLU A 560 -0.08 -10.15 -14.95
C GLU A 560 0.76 -10.81 -16.05
N SER A 561 0.26 -11.89 -16.63
CA SER A 561 0.95 -12.58 -17.73
C SER A 561 1.17 -11.66 -18.93
N ILE A 562 0.18 -10.87 -19.31
CA ILE A 562 0.28 -9.92 -20.43
C ILE A 562 1.37 -8.86 -20.15
N LEU A 563 1.39 -8.27 -18.96
CA LEU A 563 2.39 -7.26 -18.59
C LEU A 563 3.80 -7.83 -18.56
N ALA A 564 3.97 -9.04 -18.02
CA ALA A 564 5.25 -9.73 -17.96
C ALA A 564 5.74 -10.14 -19.34
N GLU A 565 4.90 -10.77 -20.19
CA GLU A 565 5.26 -11.16 -21.56
C GLU A 565 5.66 -9.94 -22.40
N ALA A 566 4.98 -8.80 -22.22
CA ALA A 566 5.30 -7.54 -22.87
C ALA A 566 6.50 -6.82 -22.27
N VAL A 567 6.97 -7.22 -21.10
CA VAL A 567 8.01 -6.54 -20.30
C VAL A 567 7.75 -5.03 -20.27
N VAL A 568 6.57 -4.67 -19.78
CA VAL A 568 6.19 -3.25 -19.68
C VAL A 568 7.03 -2.55 -18.61
N PHE A 569 7.38 -3.29 -17.58
CA PHE A 569 8.28 -2.94 -16.49
C PHE A 569 8.94 -4.22 -15.94
N LEU A 570 9.92 -4.06 -15.08
CA LEU A 570 10.52 -5.12 -14.28
C LEU A 570 10.33 -4.78 -12.80
N PRO A 571 9.52 -5.53 -12.03
CA PRO A 571 9.48 -5.36 -10.58
C PRO A 571 10.84 -5.76 -10.00
N LEU A 572 11.34 -5.00 -9.07
CA LEU A 572 12.66 -5.20 -8.48
C LEU A 572 12.54 -5.86 -7.10
N TYR A 573 12.09 -5.10 -6.13
CA TYR A 573 11.99 -5.54 -4.74
C TYR A 573 10.94 -4.72 -3.98
N GLN A 574 10.49 -5.29 -2.89
CA GLN A 574 9.69 -4.59 -1.89
C GLN A 574 10.61 -4.09 -0.78
N THR A 575 10.45 -2.82 -0.39
CA THR A 575 11.30 -2.23 0.65
C THR A 575 11.00 -2.86 2.01
N PRO A 576 12.00 -3.07 2.87
CA PRO A 576 11.73 -3.52 4.24
C PRO A 576 11.16 -2.37 5.07
N ASP A 577 10.35 -2.72 6.06
CA ASP A 577 9.91 -1.88 7.16
C ASP A 577 10.23 -2.56 8.48
N ILE A 578 10.47 -1.79 9.55
CA ILE A 578 10.84 -2.37 10.85
C ILE A 578 10.06 -1.76 12.00
N GLY A 579 9.52 -2.64 12.83
CA GLY A 579 8.98 -2.32 14.13
C GLY A 579 9.89 -2.83 15.24
N VAL A 580 10.19 -2.02 16.24
CA VAL A 580 11.10 -2.39 17.34
C VAL A 580 10.45 -2.06 18.68
N VAL A 581 10.42 -3.08 19.57
CA VAL A 581 9.78 -2.98 20.87
C VAL A 581 10.66 -3.58 21.97
N TRP A 582 10.63 -3.05 23.17
CA TRP A 582 11.13 -3.74 24.37
C TRP A 582 10.16 -4.84 24.76
N ALA A 583 10.37 -6.06 24.22
CA ALA A 583 9.47 -7.19 24.43
C ALA A 583 9.46 -7.72 25.88
N ASP A 584 10.47 -7.37 26.66
CA ASP A 584 10.52 -7.64 28.10
C ASP A 584 9.72 -6.60 28.95
N GLU A 585 9.20 -5.55 28.31
CA GLU A 585 8.38 -4.50 28.95
C GLU A 585 6.96 -4.39 28.38
N ILE A 586 6.80 -4.61 27.07
CA ILE A 586 5.51 -4.48 26.35
C ILE A 586 5.16 -5.81 25.70
N GLY A 587 4.01 -6.35 26.05
CA GLY A 587 3.38 -7.49 25.38
C GLY A 587 2.25 -7.05 24.47
N GLY A 588 1.88 -7.92 23.52
CA GLY A 588 0.79 -7.68 22.57
C GLY A 588 1.16 -6.82 21.36
N TYR A 589 2.37 -6.24 21.31
CA TYR A 589 2.86 -5.53 20.13
C TYR A 589 2.99 -6.47 18.94
N GLN A 590 2.54 -6.02 17.78
CA GLN A 590 2.70 -6.72 16.52
C GLN A 590 2.88 -5.70 15.41
N HIS A 591 4.01 -5.81 14.71
CA HIS A 591 4.31 -4.91 13.60
C HIS A 591 3.29 -5.06 12.46
N ASN A 592 2.90 -3.94 11.86
CA ASN A 592 2.02 -3.89 10.71
C ASN A 592 2.58 -2.89 9.69
N PRO A 593 3.12 -3.36 8.57
CA PRO A 593 3.76 -2.49 7.57
C PRO A 593 2.76 -1.80 6.62
N THR A 594 1.45 -1.93 6.87
CA THR A 594 0.39 -1.31 6.07
C THR A 594 -0.03 0.04 6.64
N ASP A 595 -1.00 0.70 5.99
CA ASP A 595 -1.59 1.96 6.49
C ASP A 595 -2.29 1.84 7.85
N ALA A 596 -2.57 0.61 8.32
CA ALA A 596 -3.06 0.35 9.66
C ALA A 596 -1.99 0.60 10.74
N ALA A 597 -0.71 0.63 10.35
CA ALA A 597 0.45 0.89 11.18
C ALA A 597 0.58 -0.05 12.40
N ASP A 598 1.67 0.05 13.13
CA ASP A 598 1.97 -0.76 14.32
C ASP A 598 0.92 -0.69 15.41
N THR A 599 0.14 0.38 15.42
CA THR A 599 -0.85 0.67 16.45
C THR A 599 -2.24 0.08 16.16
N TRP A 600 -2.40 -0.70 15.09
CA TRP A 600 -3.65 -1.36 14.70
C TRP A 600 -4.28 -2.17 15.85
N ASN A 601 -3.46 -2.85 16.66
CA ASN A 601 -3.90 -3.65 17.80
C ASN A 601 -3.58 -3.01 19.17
N LEU A 602 -3.39 -1.68 19.21
CA LEU A 602 -2.97 -0.92 20.41
C LEU A 602 -3.83 -1.20 21.64
N GLY A 603 -5.10 -1.55 21.46
CA GLY A 603 -6.00 -1.95 22.54
C GLY A 603 -5.53 -3.18 23.32
N SER A 604 -4.80 -4.11 22.69
CA SER A 604 -4.30 -5.35 23.29
C SER A 604 -2.90 -5.24 23.90
N TRP A 605 -2.21 -4.10 23.71
CA TRP A 605 -0.89 -3.91 24.32
C TRP A 605 -0.98 -3.81 25.84
N HIS A 606 -0.04 -4.43 26.53
CA HIS A 606 0.01 -4.48 27.98
C HIS A 606 1.43 -4.44 28.50
N ARG A 607 1.61 -4.00 29.76
CA ARG A 607 2.91 -4.13 30.43
C ARG A 607 3.14 -5.60 30.78
N VAL A 608 4.34 -6.10 30.50
CA VAL A 608 4.77 -7.44 30.89
C VAL A 608 5.02 -7.45 32.40
N ASP A 609 4.49 -8.45 33.09
CA ASP A 609 4.69 -8.64 34.53
C ASP A 609 6.17 -8.92 34.84
N SER A 610 6.80 -8.10 35.69
CA SER A 610 8.19 -8.23 36.13
C SER A 610 8.39 -9.35 37.16
#